data_d5c6315ec781435d1be395126565f63d
#
_entry.id   d5c6315ec781435d1be395126565f63d
#
_cell.length_a   1.000
_cell.length_b   1.000
_cell.length_c   1.000
_cell.angle_alpha   90.00
_cell.angle_beta   90.00
_cell.angle_gamma   90.00
#
_symmetry.space_group_name_H-M   'P 1'
#
loop_
_entity.id
_entity.type
_entity.pdbx_description
1 polymer ?
#
loop_
_entity_poly.entity_id
_entity_poly.type
_entity_poly.pdbx_seq_one_letter_code
_entity_poly.pdbx_strand_id
1 'polypeptide(L)'
;MKNKILKYDCLIIGSGLLGSLLAISLIKKQYKVLVLEKEGLSDGAFSDQRTLAVNANSRNFLKSIDLWDKLDKKHVDIGQISIKTYLNKEELIFKEQDAMGSVIFNKELLSIAHKILIKEKSIVDNTFMQLEQLQSNKNFKIKNKEYVFKKIVIMGGKQFINQVDTSHFLKGDNSHKAYVGFFNHQKNHQNIAYENFTKNGPLAILPAPHKTDKYSTFIYSTQDAVSNTSMKKLIDANFNKSHGKINLAKNIFSYPISPYLFNPKSKYHDLIFMGDSFRSIHPVAGQGWNLGVKDIQSFLSLLEKKSLNSKNFNSIYYSRRKFESYLYFSFTEIINKTFQLNTPLSNFFGAASLKTLKRLSFLRSLFIKQAMGVNKILN
;
A
#
# COMPACT_ATOMS: atom_id res chain seq x y z
N MET A 1 -22.53 28.86 28.91
CA MET A 1 -22.62 27.39 28.92
C MET A 1 -21.21 26.84 28.83
N LYS A 2 -20.72 26.06 29.80
CA LYS A 2 -19.41 25.40 29.69
C LYS A 2 -19.47 24.42 28.54
N ASN A 3 -18.65 24.59 27.51
CA ASN A 3 -18.54 23.65 26.40
C ASN A 3 -18.19 22.26 26.95
N LYS A 4 -19.04 21.28 26.71
CA LYS A 4 -18.82 19.91 27.16
C LYS A 4 -17.65 19.30 26.37
N ILE A 5 -16.56 18.97 27.06
CA ILE A 5 -15.39 18.32 26.46
C ILE A 5 -15.77 16.87 26.09
N LEU A 6 -15.59 16.51 24.82
CA LEU A 6 -15.89 15.19 24.29
C LEU A 6 -14.65 14.29 24.39
N LYS A 7 -14.78 13.16 25.06
CA LYS A 7 -13.68 12.21 25.28
C LYS A 7 -13.75 11.09 24.23
N TYR A 8 -12.67 10.91 23.50
CA TYR A 8 -12.47 9.87 22.50
C TYR A 8 -11.21 9.04 22.83
N ASP A 9 -11.17 7.81 22.31
CA ASP A 9 -10.03 6.93 22.50
C ASP A 9 -8.94 7.24 21.46
N CYS A 10 -9.32 7.44 20.21
CA CYS A 10 -8.36 7.64 19.13
C CYS A 10 -8.79 8.76 18.18
N LEU A 11 -7.84 9.61 17.82
CA LEU A 11 -7.92 10.52 16.69
C LEU A 11 -7.09 9.94 15.55
N ILE A 12 -7.68 9.81 14.36
CA ILE A 12 -7.00 9.37 13.15
C ILE A 12 -6.99 10.53 12.15
N ILE A 13 -5.81 10.89 11.66
CA ILE A 13 -5.64 11.96 10.69
C ILE A 13 -5.46 11.35 9.30
N GLY A 14 -6.46 11.51 8.44
CA GLY A 14 -6.56 10.96 7.10
C GLY A 14 -7.51 9.78 7.01
N SER A 15 -8.49 9.88 6.13
CA SER A 15 -9.50 8.86 5.83
C SER A 15 -9.22 8.09 4.54
N GLY A 16 -7.98 8.09 4.08
CA GLY A 16 -7.54 7.17 3.04
C GLY A 16 -7.83 5.72 3.43
N LEU A 17 -7.60 4.75 2.53
CA LEU A 17 -7.95 3.34 2.82
C LEU A 17 -7.44 2.86 4.18
N LEU A 18 -6.16 3.02 4.47
CA LEU A 18 -5.60 2.51 5.72
C LEU A 18 -6.16 3.20 6.96
N GLY A 19 -6.39 4.53 6.90
CA GLY A 19 -7.00 5.28 8.00
C GLY A 19 -8.44 4.84 8.27
N SER A 20 -9.20 4.64 7.21
CA SER A 20 -10.58 4.11 7.30
C SER A 20 -10.60 2.68 7.85
N LEU A 21 -9.69 1.81 7.43
CA LEU A 21 -9.59 0.44 7.94
C LEU A 21 -9.24 0.39 9.43
N LEU A 22 -8.28 1.21 9.88
CA LEU A 22 -7.95 1.32 11.30
C LEU A 22 -9.16 1.80 12.10
N ALA A 23 -9.85 2.85 11.62
CA ALA A 23 -11.03 3.39 12.29
C ALA A 23 -12.13 2.32 12.46
N ILE A 24 -12.49 1.62 11.38
CA ILE A 24 -13.50 0.54 11.39
C ILE A 24 -13.09 -0.57 12.35
N SER A 25 -11.81 -0.96 12.34
CA SER A 25 -11.29 -2.00 13.24
C SER A 25 -11.42 -1.61 14.72
N LEU A 26 -11.13 -0.36 15.03
CA LEU A 26 -11.25 0.18 16.40
C LEU A 26 -12.72 0.30 16.83
N ILE A 27 -13.60 0.79 15.95
CA ILE A 27 -15.05 0.88 16.20
C ILE A 27 -15.63 -0.51 16.47
N LYS A 28 -15.23 -1.52 15.67
CA LYS A 28 -15.64 -2.92 15.89
C LYS A 28 -15.21 -3.46 17.25
N LYS A 29 -14.10 -2.97 17.80
CA LYS A 29 -13.60 -3.26 19.16
C LYS A 29 -14.16 -2.28 20.23
N GLN A 30 -15.22 -1.53 19.91
CA GLN A 30 -15.92 -0.59 20.79
C GLN A 30 -15.11 0.62 21.28
N TYR A 31 -14.04 0.98 20.60
CA TYR A 31 -13.32 2.23 20.84
C TYR A 31 -14.06 3.43 20.20
N LYS A 32 -14.06 4.56 20.89
CA LYS A 32 -14.55 5.83 20.36
C LYS A 32 -13.50 6.46 19.48
N VAL A 33 -13.75 6.54 18.18
CA VAL A 33 -12.81 7.02 17.19
C VAL A 33 -13.35 8.25 16.48
N LEU A 34 -12.47 9.22 16.23
CA LEU A 34 -12.73 10.34 15.32
C LEU A 34 -11.68 10.32 14.21
N VAL A 35 -12.15 10.43 12.97
CA VAL A 35 -11.30 10.54 11.79
C VAL A 35 -11.43 11.94 11.23
N LEU A 36 -10.31 12.62 10.97
CA LEU A 36 -10.30 13.89 10.25
C LEU A 36 -9.85 13.68 8.81
N GLU A 37 -10.62 14.25 7.88
CA GLU A 37 -10.30 14.25 6.47
C GLU A 37 -10.17 15.69 5.97
N LYS A 38 -9.09 15.96 5.23
CA LYS A 38 -8.80 17.28 4.67
C LYS A 38 -9.76 17.65 3.56
N GLU A 39 -10.09 16.70 2.73
CA GLU A 39 -10.94 16.89 1.54
C GLU A 39 -12.38 16.49 1.82
N GLY A 40 -13.30 16.93 0.97
CA GLY A 40 -14.69 16.46 1.01
C GLY A 40 -14.76 14.97 0.64
N LEU A 41 -15.59 14.21 1.36
CA LEU A 41 -15.74 12.77 1.11
C LEU A 41 -16.32 12.44 -0.27
N SER A 42 -16.97 13.41 -0.92
CA SER A 42 -17.56 13.25 -2.26
C SER A 42 -16.55 13.40 -3.40
N ASP A 43 -15.43 14.14 -3.22
CA ASP A 43 -14.69 14.68 -4.36
C ASP A 43 -13.42 13.89 -4.71
N GLY A 44 -12.72 13.33 -3.74
CA GLY A 44 -11.41 12.67 -3.96
C GLY A 44 -11.46 11.15 -4.08
N ALA A 45 -12.33 10.49 -3.32
CA ALA A 45 -12.37 9.04 -3.21
C ALA A 45 -12.81 8.34 -4.50
N PHE A 46 -13.67 8.97 -5.29
CA PHE A 46 -14.27 8.35 -6.48
C PHE A 46 -13.45 8.55 -7.77
N SER A 47 -12.49 9.46 -7.78
CA SER A 47 -11.60 9.69 -8.93
C SER A 47 -10.42 8.71 -9.00
N ASP A 48 -10.09 8.02 -7.91
CA ASP A 48 -8.95 7.10 -7.86
C ASP A 48 -9.23 5.83 -8.65
N GLN A 49 -8.60 5.73 -9.81
CA GLN A 49 -8.72 4.58 -10.71
C GLN A 49 -7.69 3.47 -10.42
N ARG A 50 -6.84 3.65 -9.41
CA ARG A 50 -5.81 2.65 -9.09
C ARG A 50 -6.43 1.34 -8.61
N THR A 51 -5.75 0.25 -8.93
CA THR A 51 -6.00 -1.06 -8.35
C THR A 51 -5.06 -1.35 -7.19
N LEU A 52 -5.48 -2.26 -6.33
CA LEU A 52 -4.69 -2.80 -5.24
C LEU A 52 -4.50 -4.29 -5.45
N ALA A 53 -3.25 -4.75 -5.32
CA ALA A 53 -2.95 -6.16 -5.17
C ALA A 53 -3.02 -6.50 -3.67
N VAL A 54 -4.11 -7.15 -3.29
CA VAL A 54 -4.40 -7.55 -1.90
C VAL A 54 -3.87 -8.96 -1.70
N ASN A 55 -2.83 -9.13 -0.88
CA ASN A 55 -2.31 -10.46 -0.56
C ASN A 55 -3.23 -11.24 0.40
N ALA A 56 -2.97 -12.53 0.57
CA ALA A 56 -3.81 -13.42 1.39
C ALA A 56 -3.98 -12.92 2.84
N ASN A 57 -2.92 -12.40 3.47
CA ASN A 57 -2.99 -11.85 4.82
C ASN A 57 -3.91 -10.63 4.89
N SER A 58 -3.76 -9.70 3.94
CA SER A 58 -4.60 -8.49 3.88
C SER A 58 -6.05 -8.83 3.56
N ARG A 59 -6.30 -9.84 2.72
CA ARG A 59 -7.65 -10.36 2.46
C ARG A 59 -8.29 -10.93 3.72
N ASN A 60 -7.55 -11.73 4.49
CA ASN A 60 -8.04 -12.29 5.75
C ASN A 60 -8.32 -11.18 6.79
N PHE A 61 -7.48 -10.14 6.83
CA PHE A 61 -7.76 -8.97 7.65
C PHE A 61 -9.05 -8.27 7.24
N LEU A 62 -9.27 -8.03 5.94
CA LEU A 62 -10.52 -7.43 5.45
C LEU A 62 -11.76 -8.29 5.78
N LYS A 63 -11.63 -9.63 5.73
CA LYS A 63 -12.69 -10.55 6.20
C LYS A 63 -12.96 -10.38 7.69
N SER A 64 -11.93 -10.28 8.52
CA SER A 64 -12.07 -10.16 9.98
C SER A 64 -12.78 -8.88 10.44
N ILE A 65 -12.85 -7.86 9.58
CA ILE A 65 -13.56 -6.61 9.82
C ILE A 65 -14.81 -6.44 8.93
N ASP A 66 -15.31 -7.52 8.34
CA ASP A 66 -16.55 -7.63 7.53
C ASP A 66 -16.57 -6.68 6.31
N LEU A 67 -15.39 -6.44 5.70
CA LEU A 67 -15.28 -5.60 4.50
C LEU A 67 -15.09 -6.40 3.22
N TRP A 68 -14.47 -7.58 3.28
CA TRP A 68 -14.20 -8.37 2.09
C TRP A 68 -15.48 -8.78 1.38
N ASP A 69 -16.44 -9.30 2.11
CA ASP A 69 -17.71 -9.80 1.54
C ASP A 69 -18.58 -8.66 0.96
N LYS A 70 -18.37 -7.42 1.43
CA LYS A 70 -19.04 -6.23 0.88
C LYS A 70 -18.47 -5.79 -0.49
N LEU A 71 -17.30 -6.28 -0.86
CA LEU A 71 -16.76 -6.07 -2.21
C LEU A 71 -17.50 -6.93 -3.25
N ASP A 72 -18.23 -7.97 -2.81
CA ASP A 72 -18.94 -8.91 -3.67
C ASP A 72 -18.00 -9.40 -4.81
N LYS A 73 -18.50 -9.43 -6.06
CA LYS A 73 -17.74 -9.85 -7.24
C LYS A 73 -16.78 -8.77 -7.79
N LYS A 74 -16.48 -7.73 -7.03
CA LYS A 74 -15.60 -6.61 -7.45
C LYS A 74 -14.11 -6.88 -7.21
N HIS A 75 -13.69 -8.14 -7.31
CA HIS A 75 -12.30 -8.56 -7.23
C HIS A 75 -12.00 -9.62 -8.27
N VAL A 76 -10.72 -9.78 -8.59
CA VAL A 76 -10.19 -10.88 -9.41
C VAL A 76 -9.05 -11.53 -8.65
N ASP A 77 -9.10 -12.84 -8.51
CA ASP A 77 -8.05 -13.59 -7.81
C ASP A 77 -6.78 -13.73 -8.68
N ILE A 78 -5.63 -13.71 -8.02
CA ILE A 78 -4.33 -14.01 -8.60
C ILE A 78 -4.03 -15.48 -8.30
N GLY A 79 -4.11 -16.33 -9.31
CA GLY A 79 -3.80 -17.75 -9.19
C GLY A 79 -2.34 -18.10 -9.46
N GLN A 80 -1.62 -17.19 -10.15
CA GLN A 80 -0.23 -17.37 -10.50
C GLN A 80 0.50 -16.03 -10.57
N ILE A 81 1.77 -16.01 -10.17
CA ILE A 81 2.68 -14.88 -10.39
C ILE A 81 3.83 -15.36 -11.29
N SER A 82 4.05 -14.63 -12.39
CA SER A 82 5.14 -14.85 -13.32
C SER A 82 6.12 -13.69 -13.25
N ILE A 83 7.39 -13.98 -12.99
CA ILE A 83 8.47 -12.99 -12.94
C ILE A 83 9.45 -13.24 -14.07
N LYS A 84 9.75 -12.19 -14.85
CA LYS A 84 10.72 -12.21 -15.93
C LYS A 84 11.70 -11.06 -15.78
N THR A 85 12.88 -11.22 -16.38
CA THR A 85 13.85 -10.14 -16.50
C THR A 85 14.40 -10.09 -17.92
N TYR A 86 14.74 -8.89 -18.39
CA TYR A 86 15.40 -8.71 -19.68
C TYR A 86 16.80 -9.35 -19.74
N LEU A 87 17.41 -9.62 -18.58
CA LEU A 87 18.74 -10.24 -18.45
C LEU A 87 18.75 -11.74 -18.71
N ASN A 88 17.59 -12.38 -18.59
CA ASN A 88 17.48 -13.83 -18.74
C ASN A 88 16.16 -14.19 -19.42
N LYS A 89 16.19 -15.15 -20.34
CA LYS A 89 14.98 -15.70 -20.98
C LYS A 89 14.16 -16.59 -20.03
N GLU A 90 14.68 -16.91 -18.85
CA GLU A 90 14.00 -17.76 -17.89
C GLU A 90 12.85 -17.00 -17.19
N GLU A 91 11.77 -17.73 -16.99
CA GLU A 91 10.60 -17.28 -16.25
C GLU A 91 10.54 -18.00 -14.90
N LEU A 92 10.33 -17.24 -13.84
CA LEU A 92 10.09 -17.76 -12.51
C LEU A 92 8.60 -17.73 -12.23
N ILE A 93 7.99 -18.91 -12.10
CA ILE A 93 6.55 -19.08 -11.89
C ILE A 93 6.29 -19.48 -10.45
N PHE A 94 5.41 -18.73 -9.78
CA PHE A 94 4.85 -19.05 -8.48
C PHE A 94 3.37 -19.39 -8.65
N LYS A 95 2.98 -20.53 -8.11
CA LYS A 95 1.60 -21.01 -8.13
C LYS A 95 1.34 -21.78 -6.84
N GLU A 96 0.23 -21.52 -6.19
CA GLU A 96 -0.25 -22.21 -5.01
C GLU A 96 -1.63 -22.82 -5.29
N GLN A 97 -2.09 -23.72 -4.40
CA GLN A 97 -3.43 -24.32 -4.50
C GLN A 97 -4.51 -23.25 -4.28
N ASP A 98 -4.28 -22.34 -3.32
CA ASP A 98 -5.16 -21.21 -3.04
C ASP A 98 -4.73 -19.97 -3.82
N ALA A 99 -5.64 -19.01 -3.96
CA ALA A 99 -5.32 -17.72 -4.55
C ALA A 99 -4.22 -17.01 -3.78
N MET A 100 -3.14 -16.63 -4.46
CA MET A 100 -1.99 -15.92 -3.88
C MET A 100 -2.33 -14.51 -3.42
N GLY A 101 -3.42 -13.96 -3.95
CA GLY A 101 -3.94 -12.64 -3.65
C GLY A 101 -5.12 -12.33 -4.54
N SER A 102 -5.56 -11.08 -4.50
CA SER A 102 -6.67 -10.61 -5.32
C SER A 102 -6.41 -9.17 -5.75
N VAL A 103 -6.94 -8.78 -6.89
CA VAL A 103 -6.92 -7.38 -7.36
C VAL A 103 -8.29 -6.77 -7.16
N ILE A 104 -8.33 -5.57 -6.58
CA ILE A 104 -9.55 -4.77 -6.38
C ILE A 104 -9.32 -3.34 -6.85
N PHE A 105 -10.39 -2.59 -7.11
CA PHE A 105 -10.28 -1.15 -7.28
C PHE A 105 -10.22 -0.45 -5.91
N ASN A 106 -9.27 0.48 -5.77
CA ASN A 106 -9.10 1.30 -4.57
C ASN A 106 -10.39 2.02 -4.17
N LYS A 107 -11.05 2.65 -5.14
CA LYS A 107 -12.31 3.40 -4.94
C LYS A 107 -13.44 2.56 -4.37
N GLU A 108 -13.53 1.27 -4.74
CA GLU A 108 -14.62 0.40 -4.27
C GLU A 108 -14.49 0.14 -2.76
N LEU A 109 -13.29 -0.25 -2.31
CA LEU A 109 -13.06 -0.48 -0.89
C LEU A 109 -13.18 0.81 -0.07
N LEU A 110 -12.67 1.93 -0.60
CA LEU A 110 -12.75 3.22 0.08
C LEU A 110 -14.20 3.71 0.21
N SER A 111 -15.02 3.57 -0.84
CA SER A 111 -16.45 3.92 -0.80
C SER A 111 -17.20 3.13 0.27
N ILE A 112 -16.95 1.83 0.38
CA ILE A 112 -17.55 0.98 1.40
C ILE A 112 -17.14 1.45 2.80
N ALA A 113 -15.84 1.71 3.00
CA ALA A 113 -15.31 2.15 4.27
C ALA A 113 -15.87 3.52 4.70
N HIS A 114 -15.93 4.50 3.80
CA HIS A 114 -16.50 5.82 4.09
C HIS A 114 -17.99 5.75 4.45
N LYS A 115 -18.79 4.93 3.75
CA LYS A 115 -20.21 4.72 4.10
C LYS A 115 -20.38 4.24 5.54
N ILE A 116 -19.49 3.34 6.00
CA ILE A 116 -19.51 2.86 7.39
C ILE A 116 -19.16 3.99 8.35
N LEU A 117 -18.07 4.74 8.11
CA LEU A 117 -17.64 5.82 9.00
C LEU A 117 -18.65 6.96 9.09
N ILE A 118 -19.35 7.26 7.99
CA ILE A 118 -20.44 8.25 7.97
C ILE A 118 -21.61 7.75 8.84
N LYS A 119 -22.03 6.49 8.67
CA LYS A 119 -23.10 5.87 9.46
C LYS A 119 -22.77 5.89 10.96
N GLU A 120 -21.52 5.59 11.32
CA GLU A 120 -21.02 5.61 12.70
C GLU A 120 -20.76 7.03 13.23
N LYS A 121 -20.94 8.08 12.43
CA LYS A 121 -20.65 9.48 12.78
C LYS A 121 -19.22 9.68 13.29
N SER A 122 -18.29 8.89 12.77
CA SER A 122 -16.89 8.83 13.21
C SER A 122 -15.94 9.59 12.31
N ILE A 123 -16.43 10.30 11.28
CA ILE A 123 -15.61 11.06 10.35
C ILE A 123 -16.06 12.53 10.28
N VAL A 124 -15.08 13.42 10.21
CA VAL A 124 -15.25 14.87 9.99
C VAL A 124 -14.40 15.24 8.78
N ASP A 125 -15.05 15.61 7.70
CA ASP A 125 -14.43 16.05 6.46
C ASP A 125 -14.14 17.56 6.44
N ASN A 126 -13.46 18.02 5.38
CA ASN A 126 -13.04 19.42 5.21
C ASN A 126 -12.37 19.97 6.47
N THR A 127 -11.59 19.14 7.14
CA THR A 127 -10.93 19.48 8.40
C THR A 127 -9.49 19.02 8.37
N PHE A 128 -8.57 19.96 8.50
CA PHE A 128 -7.14 19.71 8.53
C PHE A 128 -6.53 20.29 9.82
N MET A 129 -5.59 19.55 10.40
CA MET A 129 -4.79 20.00 11.53
C MET A 129 -3.31 19.89 11.19
N GLN A 130 -2.55 20.94 11.48
CA GLN A 130 -1.10 20.95 11.34
C GLN A 130 -0.46 20.02 12.38
N LEU A 131 0.71 19.47 12.04
CA LEU A 131 1.44 18.56 12.93
C LEU A 131 1.79 19.23 14.28
N GLU A 132 2.15 20.53 14.27
CA GLU A 132 2.42 21.31 15.47
C GLU A 132 1.22 21.41 16.41
N GLN A 133 0.02 21.59 15.85
CA GLN A 133 -1.23 21.61 16.63
C GLN A 133 -1.49 20.27 17.32
N LEU A 134 -1.12 19.17 16.66
CA LEU A 134 -1.30 17.80 17.18
C LEU A 134 -0.28 17.48 18.30
N GLN A 135 0.86 18.17 18.34
CA GLN A 135 1.89 17.98 19.36
C GLN A 135 1.67 18.85 20.60
N SER A 136 1.17 20.07 20.42
CA SER A 136 1.14 21.10 21.47
C SER A 136 -0.12 21.06 22.33
N ASN A 137 -1.21 20.45 21.84
CA ASN A 137 -2.52 20.56 22.47
C ASN A 137 -2.93 19.26 23.17
N LYS A 138 -3.40 19.38 24.42
CA LYS A 138 -4.13 18.31 25.11
C LYS A 138 -5.61 18.30 24.74
N ASN A 139 -6.17 19.50 24.45
CA ASN A 139 -7.54 19.70 24.06
C ASN A 139 -7.58 20.22 22.61
N PHE A 140 -8.43 19.63 21.79
CA PHE A 140 -8.53 19.95 20.37
C PHE A 140 -9.90 20.58 20.07
N LYS A 141 -9.90 21.74 19.42
CA LYS A 141 -11.14 22.36 18.94
C LYS A 141 -11.37 21.97 17.48
N ILE A 142 -12.44 21.22 17.24
CA ILE A 142 -12.83 20.72 15.90
C ILE A 142 -14.29 21.13 15.67
N LYS A 143 -14.57 21.92 14.62
CA LYS A 143 -15.91 22.41 14.27
C LYS A 143 -16.70 22.88 15.52
N ASN A 144 -16.14 23.81 16.30
CA ASN A 144 -16.76 24.40 17.51
C ASN A 144 -17.02 23.47 18.71
N LYS A 145 -16.48 22.25 18.69
CA LYS A 145 -16.50 21.32 19.83
C LYS A 145 -15.11 21.06 20.34
N GLU A 146 -15.00 20.83 21.65
CA GLU A 146 -13.71 20.49 22.29
C GLU A 146 -13.61 18.98 22.48
N TYR A 147 -12.42 18.43 22.16
CA TYR A 147 -12.13 17.01 22.20
C TYR A 147 -10.84 16.72 22.96
N VAL A 148 -10.80 15.57 23.61
CA VAL A 148 -9.60 14.97 24.21
C VAL A 148 -9.46 13.54 23.67
N PHE A 149 -8.25 13.16 23.29
CA PHE A 149 -7.92 11.84 22.76
C PHE A 149 -6.85 11.16 23.61
N LYS A 150 -6.96 9.83 23.76
CA LYS A 150 -5.93 9.00 24.41
C LYS A 150 -4.76 8.74 23.47
N LYS A 151 -5.02 8.66 22.15
CA LYS A 151 -4.02 8.40 21.12
C LYS A 151 -4.31 9.15 19.84
N ILE A 152 -3.25 9.61 19.16
CA ILE A 152 -3.32 10.25 17.85
C ILE A 152 -2.53 9.41 16.85
N VAL A 153 -3.16 9.03 15.74
CA VAL A 153 -2.56 8.26 14.67
C VAL A 153 -2.57 9.07 13.38
N ILE A 154 -1.41 9.21 12.77
CA ILE A 154 -1.20 9.96 11.52
C ILE A 154 -1.21 8.97 10.36
N MET A 155 -2.21 9.11 9.48
CA MET A 155 -2.42 8.30 8.28
C MET A 155 -2.71 9.18 7.03
N GLY A 156 -2.41 10.45 7.11
CA GLY A 156 -2.62 11.45 6.06
C GLY A 156 -1.56 11.45 4.95
N GLY A 157 -0.72 10.41 4.88
CA GLY A 157 0.25 10.24 3.79
C GLY A 157 1.35 11.31 3.76
N LYS A 158 1.85 11.59 2.55
CA LYS A 158 3.00 12.48 2.32
C LYS A 158 2.81 13.91 2.80
N GLN A 159 1.59 14.42 2.86
CA GLN A 159 1.36 15.81 3.30
C GLN A 159 1.80 16.09 4.74
N PHE A 160 1.76 15.08 5.61
CA PHE A 160 2.30 15.20 6.97
C PHE A 160 3.81 15.06 7.01
N ILE A 161 4.36 14.24 6.13
CA ILE A 161 5.80 14.05 6.02
C ILE A 161 6.52 15.33 5.62
N ASN A 162 5.91 16.14 4.77
CA ASN A 162 6.48 17.43 4.37
C ASN A 162 6.56 18.46 5.53
N GLN A 163 5.86 18.22 6.64
CA GLN A 163 5.93 19.05 7.86
C GLN A 163 6.97 18.56 8.87
N VAL A 164 7.60 17.42 8.60
CA VAL A 164 8.59 16.80 9.47
C VAL A 164 9.99 17.13 8.97
N ASP A 165 10.91 17.39 9.90
CA ASP A 165 12.33 17.59 9.57
C ASP A 165 12.89 16.40 8.80
N THR A 166 13.51 16.69 7.67
CA THR A 166 14.04 15.70 6.74
C THR A 166 15.20 14.87 7.30
N SER A 167 15.87 15.32 8.36
CA SER A 167 16.92 14.59 9.07
C SER A 167 16.44 13.27 9.70
N HIS A 168 15.11 13.08 9.79
CA HIS A 168 14.49 11.89 10.36
C HIS A 168 14.16 10.82 9.33
N PHE A 169 14.55 11.01 8.06
CA PHE A 169 14.20 10.09 6.98
C PHE A 169 15.42 9.36 6.41
N LEU A 170 15.27 8.05 6.23
CA LEU A 170 16.03 7.32 5.24
C LEU A 170 15.33 7.52 3.89
N LYS A 171 16.00 8.14 2.92
CA LYS A 171 15.44 8.46 1.60
C LYS A 171 15.99 7.49 0.56
N GLY A 172 15.13 7.05 -0.35
CA GLY A 172 15.50 6.28 -1.53
C GLY A 172 15.59 7.16 -2.79
N ASP A 173 15.72 6.51 -3.93
CA ASP A 173 15.77 7.17 -5.24
C ASP A 173 14.39 7.72 -5.63
N ASN A 174 14.30 9.02 -5.86
CA ASN A 174 13.08 9.73 -6.22
C ASN A 174 13.03 10.16 -7.71
N SER A 175 13.93 9.66 -8.55
CA SER A 175 14.01 9.99 -9.97
C SER A 175 12.91 9.35 -10.83
N HIS A 176 12.14 8.39 -10.25
CA HIS A 176 11.16 7.57 -10.96
C HIS A 176 9.73 8.10 -10.85
N LYS A 177 8.95 7.75 -11.87
CA LYS A 177 7.49 7.86 -11.87
C LYS A 177 6.86 6.48 -12.08
N ALA A 178 5.75 6.23 -11.40
CA ALA A 178 4.88 5.11 -11.69
C ALA A 178 3.80 5.55 -12.69
N TYR A 179 3.77 4.91 -13.84
CA TYR A 179 2.71 5.07 -14.84
C TYR A 179 1.71 3.94 -14.67
N VAL A 180 0.45 4.29 -14.49
CA VAL A 180 -0.65 3.34 -14.23
C VAL A 180 -1.74 3.52 -15.26
N GLY A 181 -2.28 2.43 -15.76
CA GLY A 181 -3.38 2.46 -16.71
C GLY A 181 -3.98 1.08 -16.93
N PHE A 182 -4.88 1.01 -17.89
CA PHE A 182 -5.67 -0.18 -18.20
C PHE A 182 -5.63 -0.49 -19.68
N PHE A 183 -5.86 -1.75 -20.02
CA PHE A 183 -6.00 -2.18 -21.40
C PHE A 183 -6.92 -3.39 -21.54
N ASN A 184 -7.65 -3.41 -22.66
CA ASN A 184 -8.35 -4.61 -23.13
C ASN A 184 -7.40 -5.46 -23.95
N HIS A 185 -7.61 -6.77 -23.94
CA HIS A 185 -6.80 -7.73 -24.69
C HIS A 185 -7.63 -8.88 -25.27
N GLN A 186 -7.08 -9.56 -26.26
CA GLN A 186 -7.81 -10.57 -27.04
C GLN A 186 -7.98 -11.89 -26.30
N LYS A 187 -6.92 -12.35 -25.59
CA LYS A 187 -6.91 -13.64 -24.85
C LYS A 187 -7.24 -13.39 -23.39
N ASN A 188 -7.82 -14.37 -22.69
CA ASN A 188 -8.08 -14.27 -21.24
C ASN A 188 -6.77 -14.17 -20.45
N HIS A 189 -6.74 -13.37 -19.37
CA HIS A 189 -5.57 -13.18 -18.50
C HIS A 189 -5.23 -14.38 -17.62
N GLN A 190 -6.12 -15.39 -17.55
CA GLN A 190 -5.91 -16.65 -16.79
C GLN A 190 -5.54 -16.45 -15.32
N ASN A 191 -5.93 -15.33 -14.74
CA ASN A 191 -5.60 -14.93 -13.36
C ASN A 191 -4.10 -14.89 -13.06
N ILE A 192 -3.28 -14.56 -14.06
CA ILE A 192 -1.83 -14.47 -13.93
C ILE A 192 -1.43 -13.00 -13.73
N ALA A 193 -0.70 -12.76 -12.66
CA ALA A 193 0.02 -11.51 -12.43
C ALA A 193 1.44 -11.63 -12.99
N TYR A 194 1.88 -10.64 -13.75
CA TYR A 194 3.22 -10.60 -14.35
C TYR A 194 4.03 -9.46 -13.73
N GLU A 195 5.29 -9.73 -13.42
CA GLU A 195 6.30 -8.75 -13.05
C GLU A 195 7.49 -8.88 -13.99
N ASN A 196 7.60 -7.99 -14.96
CA ASN A 196 8.68 -7.98 -15.93
C ASN A 196 9.67 -6.87 -15.61
N PHE A 197 10.87 -7.25 -15.19
CA PHE A 197 11.98 -6.31 -15.04
C PHE A 197 12.54 -6.00 -16.43
N THR A 198 12.10 -4.88 -17.01
CA THR A 198 12.58 -4.38 -18.30
C THR A 198 13.90 -3.61 -18.11
N LYS A 199 14.60 -3.29 -19.19
CA LYS A 199 15.83 -2.49 -19.15
C LYS A 199 15.64 -1.12 -18.47
N ASN A 200 14.45 -0.52 -18.62
CA ASN A 200 14.18 0.84 -18.16
C ASN A 200 13.30 0.86 -16.88
N GLY A 201 13.08 -0.31 -16.27
CA GLY A 201 12.33 -0.41 -15.02
C GLY A 201 11.32 -1.55 -14.97
N PRO A 202 10.74 -1.83 -13.81
CA PRO A 202 9.75 -2.89 -13.64
C PRO A 202 8.40 -2.54 -14.26
N LEU A 203 7.85 -3.50 -15.00
CA LEU A 203 6.52 -3.47 -15.59
C LEU A 203 5.67 -4.60 -15.00
N ALA A 204 4.72 -4.25 -14.14
CA ALA A 204 3.71 -5.18 -13.64
C ALA A 204 2.46 -5.15 -14.52
N ILE A 205 1.89 -6.34 -14.80
CA ILE A 205 0.56 -6.48 -15.37
C ILE A 205 -0.27 -7.38 -14.46
N LEU A 206 -1.43 -6.89 -14.06
CA LEU A 206 -2.34 -7.58 -13.17
C LEU A 206 -3.71 -7.76 -13.85
N PRO A 207 -4.39 -8.89 -13.61
CA PRO A 207 -5.81 -8.99 -13.95
C PRO A 207 -6.58 -7.86 -13.23
N ALA A 208 -7.53 -7.23 -13.91
CA ALA A 208 -8.33 -6.17 -13.30
C ALA A 208 -9.80 -6.58 -13.22
N PRO A 209 -10.52 -6.23 -12.14
CA PRO A 209 -11.94 -6.57 -12.02
C PRO A 209 -12.74 -5.97 -13.19
N HIS A 210 -13.37 -6.84 -13.98
CA HIS A 210 -14.17 -6.46 -15.13
C HIS A 210 -15.20 -7.57 -15.42
N LYS A 211 -16.16 -7.29 -16.29
CA LYS A 211 -17.17 -8.28 -16.74
C LYS A 211 -16.55 -9.44 -17.53
N THR A 212 -15.35 -9.24 -18.09
CA THR A 212 -14.65 -10.25 -18.88
C THR A 212 -13.21 -10.41 -18.39
N ASP A 213 -12.63 -11.59 -18.56
CA ASP A 213 -11.23 -11.90 -18.24
C ASP A 213 -10.23 -11.35 -19.27
N LYS A 214 -10.65 -10.31 -20.02
CA LYS A 214 -9.89 -9.67 -21.10
C LYS A 214 -9.55 -8.22 -20.77
N TYR A 215 -9.39 -7.91 -19.49
CA TYR A 215 -9.09 -6.59 -18.99
C TYR A 215 -8.01 -6.66 -17.92
N SER A 216 -6.96 -5.86 -18.10
CA SER A 216 -5.83 -5.83 -17.19
C SER A 216 -5.40 -4.40 -16.87
N THR A 217 -4.73 -4.24 -15.74
CA THR A 217 -4.04 -3.01 -15.36
C THR A 217 -2.54 -3.20 -15.51
N PHE A 218 -1.83 -2.11 -15.79
CA PHE A 218 -0.38 -2.08 -15.77
C PHE A 218 0.14 -1.04 -14.78
N ILE A 219 1.31 -1.31 -14.23
CA ILE A 219 2.09 -0.38 -13.41
C ILE A 219 3.51 -0.43 -13.95
N TYR A 220 3.99 0.68 -14.49
CA TYR A 220 5.35 0.79 -15.04
C TYR A 220 6.12 1.86 -14.30
N SER A 221 7.23 1.49 -13.67
CA SER A 221 8.08 2.40 -12.91
C SER A 221 9.34 2.70 -13.71
N THR A 222 9.56 3.96 -14.10
CA THR A 222 10.70 4.38 -14.93
C THR A 222 11.05 5.85 -14.70
N GLN A 223 12.28 6.22 -15.08
CA GLN A 223 12.72 7.63 -15.18
C GLN A 223 12.27 8.28 -16.49
N ASP A 224 12.00 7.46 -17.51
CA ASP A 224 11.66 7.93 -18.85
C ASP A 224 10.27 8.56 -18.87
N ALA A 225 10.07 9.52 -19.79
CA ALA A 225 8.76 10.01 -20.15
C ALA A 225 8.00 8.96 -20.95
N VAL A 226 6.76 8.67 -20.56
CA VAL A 226 5.94 7.62 -21.18
C VAL A 226 4.74 8.24 -21.89
N SER A 227 4.57 7.92 -23.17
CA SER A 227 3.39 8.23 -23.98
C SER A 227 2.51 6.99 -24.15
N ASN A 228 1.24 7.18 -24.56
CA ASN A 228 0.36 6.06 -24.91
C ASN A 228 0.97 5.16 -25.99
N THR A 229 1.62 5.75 -26.98
CA THR A 229 2.27 4.98 -28.08
C THR A 229 3.44 4.15 -27.57
N SER A 230 4.32 4.73 -26.75
CA SER A 230 5.48 3.99 -26.18
C SER A 230 5.03 2.89 -25.21
N MET A 231 4.01 3.16 -24.37
CA MET A 231 3.44 2.16 -23.47
C MET A 231 2.81 1.00 -24.24
N LYS A 232 2.01 1.30 -25.29
CA LYS A 232 1.41 0.26 -26.12
C LYS A 232 2.48 -0.65 -26.73
N LYS A 233 3.54 -0.06 -27.32
CA LYS A 233 4.67 -0.82 -27.89
C LYS A 233 5.36 -1.70 -26.82
N LEU A 234 5.55 -1.16 -25.61
CA LEU A 234 6.17 -1.89 -24.50
C LEU A 234 5.34 -3.11 -24.05
N ILE A 235 4.03 -2.94 -23.90
CA ILE A 235 3.11 -4.02 -23.54
C ILE A 235 3.03 -5.06 -24.66
N ASP A 236 2.87 -4.64 -25.91
CA ASP A 236 2.83 -5.53 -27.09
C ASP A 236 4.10 -6.39 -27.18
N ALA A 237 5.28 -5.77 -27.02
CA ALA A 237 6.56 -6.47 -27.09
C ALA A 237 6.73 -7.56 -25.99
N ASN A 238 6.19 -7.31 -24.81
CA ASN A 238 6.37 -8.21 -23.66
C ASN A 238 5.23 -9.23 -23.50
N PHE A 239 4.00 -8.90 -23.92
CA PHE A 239 2.79 -9.66 -23.55
C PHE A 239 1.91 -10.11 -24.73
N ASN A 240 2.28 -9.83 -25.99
CA ASN A 240 1.47 -10.26 -27.16
C ASN A 240 1.21 -11.78 -27.15
N LYS A 241 2.18 -12.59 -26.76
CA LYS A 241 2.01 -14.06 -26.70
C LYS A 241 0.93 -14.48 -25.69
N SER A 242 0.89 -13.85 -24.52
CA SER A 242 -0.04 -14.17 -23.42
C SER A 242 -1.40 -13.49 -23.57
N HIS A 243 -1.45 -12.24 -24.05
CA HIS A 243 -2.66 -11.43 -24.10
C HIS A 243 -3.25 -11.28 -25.51
N GLY A 244 -2.46 -11.53 -26.55
CA GLY A 244 -2.84 -11.23 -27.96
C GLY A 244 -2.86 -9.74 -28.22
N LYS A 245 -3.63 -9.32 -29.24
CA LYS A 245 -3.78 -7.90 -29.58
C LYS A 245 -4.33 -7.11 -28.41
N ILE A 246 -3.67 -5.97 -28.07
CA ILE A 246 -4.08 -5.11 -26.98
C ILE A 246 -4.65 -3.77 -27.48
N ASN A 247 -5.55 -3.23 -26.67
CA ASN A 247 -6.10 -1.89 -26.87
C ASN A 247 -5.99 -1.12 -25.55
N LEU A 248 -5.07 -0.14 -25.53
CA LEU A 248 -4.76 0.66 -24.35
C LEU A 248 -5.90 1.66 -24.07
N ALA A 249 -6.29 1.82 -22.81
CA ALA A 249 -7.21 2.87 -22.42
C ALA A 249 -6.59 4.26 -22.67
N LYS A 250 -7.45 5.27 -22.94
CA LYS A 250 -6.99 6.61 -23.32
C LYS A 250 -6.10 7.27 -22.27
N ASN A 251 -6.37 7.04 -20.99
CA ASN A 251 -5.70 7.75 -19.90
C ASN A 251 -4.64 6.88 -19.23
N ILE A 252 -3.41 7.38 -19.23
CA ILE A 252 -2.31 6.90 -18.39
C ILE A 252 -2.12 7.93 -17.29
N PHE A 253 -2.16 7.48 -16.04
CA PHE A 253 -1.91 8.30 -14.87
C PHE A 253 -0.45 8.18 -14.46
N SER A 254 0.19 9.27 -14.04
CA SER A 254 1.57 9.24 -13.56
C SER A 254 1.66 9.75 -12.13
N TYR A 255 2.42 9.05 -11.30
CA TYR A 255 2.64 9.37 -9.89
C TYR A 255 4.14 9.41 -9.59
N PRO A 256 4.65 10.46 -8.93
CA PRO A 256 6.05 10.49 -8.52
C PRO A 256 6.30 9.43 -7.46
N ILE A 257 7.35 8.65 -7.65
CA ILE A 257 7.85 7.69 -6.66
C ILE A 257 8.85 8.43 -5.78
N SER A 258 8.63 8.45 -4.49
CA SER A 258 9.53 9.05 -3.51
C SER A 258 9.63 8.10 -2.32
N PRO A 259 10.55 7.14 -2.37
CA PRO A 259 10.70 6.18 -1.29
C PRO A 259 11.32 6.84 -0.06
N TYR A 260 10.79 6.51 1.10
CA TYR A 260 11.34 6.93 2.39
C TYR A 260 10.91 6.00 3.51
N LEU A 261 11.70 6.00 4.56
CA LEU A 261 11.35 5.43 5.85
C LEU A 261 11.55 6.49 6.93
N PHE A 262 10.47 6.84 7.61
CA PHE A 262 10.48 7.81 8.70
C PHE A 262 10.93 7.13 10.00
N ASN A 263 11.83 7.78 10.72
CA ASN A 263 12.28 7.36 12.05
C ASN A 263 11.86 8.42 13.08
N PRO A 264 10.66 8.33 13.66
CA PRO A 264 10.19 9.33 14.60
C PRO A 264 11.10 9.39 15.84
N LYS A 265 11.63 10.56 16.13
CA LYS A 265 12.40 10.84 17.34
C LYS A 265 11.49 11.25 18.48
N SER A 266 12.08 11.53 19.66
CA SER A 266 11.40 11.94 20.89
C SER A 266 10.40 13.10 20.71
N LYS A 267 10.66 14.01 19.77
CA LYS A 267 9.75 15.12 19.42
C LYS A 267 8.35 14.65 19.02
N TYR A 268 8.23 13.43 18.44
CA TYR A 268 6.96 12.88 17.95
C TYR A 268 6.46 11.70 18.80
N HIS A 269 6.94 11.56 20.03
CA HIS A 269 6.69 10.38 20.87
C HIS A 269 5.20 10.15 21.19
N ASP A 270 4.37 11.19 21.18
CA ASP A 270 2.93 11.10 21.44
C ASP A 270 2.12 10.71 20.19
N LEU A 271 2.71 10.77 19.01
CA LEU A 271 2.06 10.46 17.73
C LEU A 271 2.47 9.09 17.22
N ILE A 272 1.54 8.42 16.53
CA ILE A 272 1.84 7.18 15.79
C ILE A 272 1.66 7.44 14.31
N PHE A 273 2.71 7.21 13.54
CA PHE A 273 2.69 7.30 12.08
C PHE A 273 2.51 5.90 11.48
N MET A 274 1.59 5.72 10.54
CA MET A 274 1.31 4.45 9.87
C MET A 274 1.15 4.62 8.36
N GLY A 275 1.28 3.52 7.63
CA GLY A 275 1.15 3.51 6.18
C GLY A 275 2.11 4.50 5.51
N ASP A 276 1.59 5.27 4.55
CA ASP A 276 2.40 6.25 3.81
C ASP A 276 2.86 7.45 4.65
N SER A 277 2.33 7.65 5.85
CA SER A 277 2.88 8.61 6.81
C SER A 277 4.09 8.06 7.56
N PHE A 278 4.34 6.76 7.53
CA PHE A 278 5.49 6.11 8.15
C PHE A 278 6.56 5.72 7.13
N ARG A 279 6.14 5.17 5.98
CA ARG A 279 7.05 4.78 4.90
C ARG A 279 6.38 4.79 3.54
N SER A 280 7.17 5.08 2.53
CA SER A 280 6.86 4.85 1.13
C SER A 280 7.94 3.96 0.53
N ILE A 281 7.58 2.95 -0.23
CA ILE A 281 8.51 2.05 -0.91
C ILE A 281 8.25 2.07 -2.42
N HIS A 282 9.21 1.61 -3.22
CA HIS A 282 8.97 1.40 -4.64
C HIS A 282 7.79 0.45 -4.87
N PRO A 283 6.92 0.69 -5.86
CA PRO A 283 5.70 -0.09 -6.10
C PRO A 283 5.95 -1.49 -6.70
N VAL A 284 7.15 -2.03 -6.51
CA VAL A 284 7.50 -3.40 -6.92
C VAL A 284 6.62 -4.40 -6.16
N ALA A 285 5.93 -5.27 -6.89
CA ALA A 285 5.03 -6.29 -6.36
C ALA A 285 3.87 -5.78 -5.47
N GLY A 286 3.49 -4.50 -5.54
CA GLY A 286 2.31 -3.95 -4.87
C GLY A 286 2.31 -4.03 -3.34
N GLN A 287 3.48 -4.04 -2.69
CA GLN A 287 3.60 -4.33 -1.26
C GLN A 287 3.26 -3.16 -0.31
N GLY A 288 3.28 -1.90 -0.78
CA GLY A 288 3.11 -0.73 0.08
C GLY A 288 1.84 -0.76 0.93
N TRP A 289 0.69 -1.01 0.29
CA TRP A 289 -0.59 -1.11 0.96
C TRP A 289 -0.67 -2.30 1.93
N ASN A 290 -0.18 -3.46 1.53
CA ASN A 290 -0.16 -4.67 2.36
C ASN A 290 0.69 -4.48 3.63
N LEU A 291 1.79 -3.72 3.56
CA LEU A 291 2.57 -3.33 4.74
C LEU A 291 1.80 -2.39 5.66
N GLY A 292 0.98 -1.49 5.10
CA GLY A 292 0.08 -0.65 5.88
C GLY A 292 -0.98 -1.45 6.63
N VAL A 293 -1.52 -2.51 6.04
CA VAL A 293 -2.42 -3.45 6.73
C VAL A 293 -1.69 -4.14 7.90
N LYS A 294 -0.44 -4.55 7.72
CA LYS A 294 0.36 -5.11 8.82
C LYS A 294 0.62 -4.08 9.94
N ASP A 295 0.72 -2.78 9.63
CA ASP A 295 0.80 -1.74 10.66
C ASP A 295 -0.45 -1.74 11.52
N ILE A 296 -1.64 -1.80 10.90
CA ILE A 296 -2.92 -1.87 11.60
C ILE A 296 -2.99 -3.14 12.46
N GLN A 297 -2.67 -4.30 11.90
CA GLN A 297 -2.68 -5.57 12.64
C GLN A 297 -1.74 -5.53 13.85
N SER A 298 -0.54 -4.96 13.69
CA SER A 298 0.43 -4.80 14.78
C SER A 298 -0.09 -3.88 15.89
N PHE A 299 -0.75 -2.78 15.50
CA PHE A 299 -1.38 -1.86 16.43
C PHE A 299 -2.51 -2.54 17.22
N LEU A 300 -3.40 -3.25 16.53
CA LEU A 300 -4.52 -3.95 17.14
C LEU A 300 -4.05 -5.07 18.08
N SER A 301 -3.05 -5.84 17.68
CA SER A 301 -2.43 -6.88 18.54
C SER A 301 -1.76 -6.27 19.79
N LEU A 302 -1.20 -5.07 19.68
CA LEU A 302 -0.66 -4.36 20.83
C LEU A 302 -1.76 -3.91 21.80
N LEU A 303 -2.92 -3.47 21.26
CA LEU A 303 -4.08 -3.09 22.06
C LEU A 303 -4.65 -4.23 22.91
N GLU A 304 -4.51 -5.48 22.48
CA GLU A 304 -4.93 -6.65 23.24
C GLU A 304 -4.05 -6.90 24.48
N LYS A 305 -2.81 -6.37 24.44
CA LYS A 305 -1.82 -6.58 25.52
C LYS A 305 -1.59 -5.33 26.36
N LYS A 306 -1.93 -4.14 25.87
CA LYS A 306 -1.63 -2.85 26.50
C LYS A 306 -2.72 -1.80 26.25
N SER A 307 -2.98 -0.98 27.27
CA SER A 307 -3.85 0.19 27.15
C SER A 307 -3.24 1.25 26.22
N LEU A 308 -4.10 2.01 25.51
CA LEU A 308 -3.70 3.19 24.70
C LEU A 308 -2.93 4.24 25.51
N ASN A 309 -3.20 4.35 26.82
CA ASN A 309 -2.53 5.29 27.72
C ASN A 309 -1.15 4.83 28.20
N SER A 310 -0.71 3.61 27.85
CA SER A 310 0.59 3.11 28.29
C SER A 310 1.72 4.00 27.72
N LYS A 311 2.61 4.47 28.58
CA LYS A 311 3.73 5.37 28.20
C LYS A 311 4.62 4.78 27.11
N ASN A 312 4.80 3.46 27.12
CA ASN A 312 5.66 2.75 26.16
C ASN A 312 4.89 2.18 24.94
N PHE A 313 3.60 2.50 24.75
CA PHE A 313 2.80 1.97 23.65
C PHE A 313 3.44 2.28 22.29
N ASN A 314 3.76 3.55 22.04
CA ASN A 314 4.32 3.98 20.76
C ASN A 314 5.71 3.38 20.52
N SER A 315 6.56 3.33 21.54
CA SER A 315 7.90 2.73 21.44
C SER A 315 7.83 1.24 21.07
N ILE A 316 6.93 0.48 21.69
CA ILE A 316 6.74 -0.95 21.37
C ILE A 316 6.17 -1.11 19.97
N TYR A 317 5.21 -0.27 19.56
CA TYR A 317 4.67 -0.28 18.20
C TYR A 317 5.80 -0.10 17.17
N TYR A 318 6.63 0.94 17.32
CA TYR A 318 7.73 1.21 16.40
C TYR A 318 8.80 0.11 16.43
N SER A 319 9.14 -0.46 17.58
CA SER A 319 10.11 -1.56 17.64
C SER A 319 9.66 -2.78 16.83
N ARG A 320 8.36 -3.09 16.82
CA ARG A 320 7.78 -4.18 16.01
C ARG A 320 7.77 -3.88 14.53
N ARG A 321 7.57 -2.60 14.13
CA ARG A 321 7.36 -2.25 12.72
C ARG A 321 8.61 -1.79 11.98
N LYS A 322 9.61 -1.26 12.72
CA LYS A 322 10.80 -0.63 12.14
C LYS A 322 11.66 -1.62 11.36
N PHE A 323 11.94 -2.78 11.94
CA PHE A 323 12.81 -3.78 11.30
C PHE A 323 12.24 -4.30 9.99
N GLU A 324 10.97 -4.73 9.99
CA GLU A 324 10.31 -5.20 8.77
C GLU A 324 10.22 -4.09 7.71
N SER A 325 9.89 -2.86 8.12
CA SER A 325 9.84 -1.71 7.21
C SER A 325 11.19 -1.41 6.58
N TYR A 326 12.29 -1.50 7.35
CA TYR A 326 13.65 -1.34 6.85
C TYR A 326 14.03 -2.43 5.84
N LEU A 327 13.68 -3.68 6.13
CA LEU A 327 13.94 -4.79 5.20
C LEU A 327 13.23 -4.59 3.86
N TYR A 328 11.95 -4.22 3.87
CA TYR A 328 11.20 -3.97 2.63
C TYR A 328 11.72 -2.75 1.88
N PHE A 329 12.01 -1.66 2.59
CA PHE A 329 12.61 -0.47 1.99
C PHE A 329 13.93 -0.81 1.29
N SER A 330 14.88 -1.43 2.01
CA SER A 330 16.19 -1.80 1.46
C SER A 330 16.07 -2.79 0.31
N PHE A 331 15.20 -3.79 0.42
CA PHE A 331 14.98 -4.79 -0.63
C PHE A 331 14.46 -4.15 -1.91
N THR A 332 13.47 -3.27 -1.83
CA THR A 332 12.92 -2.60 -3.01
C THR A 332 13.91 -1.63 -3.65
N GLU A 333 14.74 -0.93 -2.84
CA GLU A 333 15.82 -0.08 -3.33
C GLU A 333 16.92 -0.89 -4.04
N ILE A 334 17.33 -2.03 -3.47
CA ILE A 334 18.33 -2.92 -4.08
C ILE A 334 17.81 -3.46 -5.41
N ILE A 335 16.57 -3.97 -5.46
CA ILE A 335 15.97 -4.45 -6.70
C ILE A 335 15.97 -3.33 -7.74
N ASN A 336 15.44 -2.15 -7.37
CA ASN A 336 15.37 -1.02 -8.28
C ASN A 336 16.76 -0.68 -8.86
N LYS A 337 17.76 -0.53 -8.01
CA LYS A 337 19.15 -0.23 -8.43
C LYS A 337 19.76 -1.35 -9.27
N THR A 338 19.56 -2.62 -8.91
CA THR A 338 20.16 -3.76 -9.63
C THR A 338 19.69 -3.83 -11.08
N PHE A 339 18.40 -3.55 -11.31
CA PHE A 339 17.85 -3.60 -12.68
C PHE A 339 18.06 -2.30 -13.48
N GLN A 340 18.47 -1.21 -12.83
CA GLN A 340 18.81 0.05 -13.50
C GLN A 340 20.27 0.16 -13.87
N LEU A 341 21.18 -0.36 -13.05
CA LEU A 341 22.60 -0.36 -13.29
C LEU A 341 22.90 -1.38 -14.39
N ASN A 342 22.89 -0.93 -15.65
CA ASN A 342 23.20 -1.73 -16.83
C ASN A 342 24.71 -2.08 -16.89
N THR A 343 25.29 -2.55 -15.77
CA THR A 343 26.70 -2.96 -15.65
C THR A 343 26.80 -4.47 -15.74
N PRO A 344 27.92 -5.02 -16.23
CA PRO A 344 28.15 -6.47 -16.26
C PRO A 344 27.94 -7.13 -14.88
N LEU A 345 28.30 -6.43 -13.81
CA LEU A 345 28.17 -6.90 -12.43
C LEU A 345 26.71 -6.96 -11.99
N SER A 346 25.90 -5.91 -12.26
CA SER A 346 24.47 -5.89 -11.93
C SER A 346 23.70 -6.93 -12.75
N ASN A 347 24.08 -7.14 -14.01
CA ASN A 347 23.54 -8.16 -14.87
C ASN A 347 23.84 -9.57 -14.34
N PHE A 348 25.05 -9.81 -13.85
CA PHE A 348 25.43 -11.07 -13.21
C PHE A 348 24.62 -11.33 -11.93
N PHE A 349 24.53 -10.35 -11.03
CA PHE A 349 23.75 -10.49 -9.78
C PHE A 349 22.24 -10.64 -10.05
N GLY A 350 21.69 -9.91 -11.00
CA GLY A 350 20.28 -10.03 -11.37
C GLY A 350 19.95 -11.41 -11.97
N ALA A 351 20.79 -11.93 -12.85
CA ALA A 351 20.63 -13.26 -13.42
C ALA A 351 20.88 -14.37 -12.39
N ALA A 352 21.92 -14.23 -11.56
CA ALA A 352 22.28 -15.19 -10.52
C ALA A 352 21.19 -15.28 -9.44
N SER A 353 20.59 -14.16 -9.02
CA SER A 353 19.55 -14.15 -7.98
C SER A 353 18.30 -14.92 -8.40
N LEU A 354 17.81 -14.75 -9.64
CA LEU A 354 16.69 -15.53 -10.17
C LEU A 354 17.01 -17.02 -10.32
N LYS A 355 18.23 -17.34 -10.79
CA LYS A 355 18.68 -18.73 -10.91
C LYS A 355 18.81 -19.43 -9.56
N THR A 356 19.24 -18.70 -8.53
CA THR A 356 19.33 -19.19 -7.15
C THR A 356 17.94 -19.39 -6.54
N LEU A 357 17.02 -18.44 -6.70
CA LEU A 357 15.63 -18.58 -6.28
C LEU A 357 14.91 -19.75 -6.96
N LYS A 358 15.23 -20.03 -8.23
CA LYS A 358 14.68 -21.18 -8.96
C LYS A 358 15.19 -22.51 -8.43
N ARG A 359 16.46 -22.59 -8.03
CA ARG A 359 17.13 -23.82 -7.55
C ARG A 359 16.84 -24.14 -6.09
N LEU A 360 16.68 -23.16 -5.24
CA LEU A 360 16.48 -23.34 -3.79
C LEU A 360 15.01 -23.25 -3.43
N SER A 361 14.34 -24.42 -3.33
CA SER A 361 12.92 -24.53 -2.97
C SER A 361 12.57 -23.80 -1.67
N PHE A 362 13.49 -23.79 -0.69
CA PHE A 362 13.32 -23.08 0.57
C PHE A 362 13.24 -21.54 0.37
N LEU A 363 14.16 -20.94 -0.40
CA LEU A 363 14.13 -19.50 -0.70
C LEU A 363 12.88 -19.13 -1.51
N ARG A 364 12.50 -19.99 -2.45
CA ARG A 364 11.24 -19.84 -3.20
C ARG A 364 10.03 -19.84 -2.27
N SER A 365 9.95 -20.80 -1.34
CA SER A 365 8.86 -20.85 -0.34
C SER A 365 8.84 -19.62 0.56
N LEU A 366 10.01 -19.13 1.01
CA LEU A 366 10.10 -17.89 1.77
C LEU A 366 9.60 -16.70 0.97
N PHE A 367 9.99 -16.57 -0.30
CA PHE A 367 9.53 -15.49 -1.17
C PHE A 367 8.01 -15.52 -1.37
N ILE A 368 7.43 -16.71 -1.64
CA ILE A 368 5.98 -16.90 -1.77
C ILE A 368 5.26 -16.51 -0.48
N LYS A 369 5.71 -17.03 0.66
CA LYS A 369 5.12 -16.70 1.97
C LYS A 369 5.20 -15.20 2.25
N GLN A 370 6.30 -14.56 1.85
CA GLN A 370 6.49 -13.12 1.96
C GLN A 370 5.54 -12.35 1.05
N ALA A 371 5.41 -12.76 -0.22
CA ALA A 371 4.47 -12.17 -1.18
C ALA A 371 3.01 -12.32 -0.73
N MET A 372 2.64 -13.47 -0.17
CA MET A 372 1.32 -13.73 0.40
C MET A 372 1.09 -13.05 1.77
N GLY A 373 2.12 -12.46 2.36
CA GLY A 373 2.05 -11.82 3.68
C GLY A 373 1.92 -12.79 4.85
N VAL A 374 2.17 -14.08 4.64
CA VAL A 374 1.92 -15.14 5.62
C VAL A 374 3.09 -15.35 6.58
N ASN A 375 4.28 -14.83 6.28
CA ASN A 375 5.42 -14.95 7.19
C ASN A 375 5.25 -14.06 8.43
N LYS A 376 5.18 -14.70 9.58
CA LYS A 376 5.48 -14.07 10.87
C LYS A 376 7.01 -14.04 11.01
N ILE A 377 7.64 -12.97 10.52
CA ILE A 377 9.11 -12.85 10.64
C ILE A 377 9.52 -12.51 12.08
N LEU A 378 8.64 -11.99 12.93
CA LEU A 378 8.86 -11.76 14.37
C LEU A 378 7.49 -11.56 15.06
N ASN A 379 7.14 -12.44 15.95
CA ASN A 379 6.13 -12.19 16.99
C ASN A 379 6.77 -11.50 18.19
#